data_a71f3846e210dd0bab75efb03644165e
#
_entry.id   a71f3846e210dd0bab75efb03644165e
#
_cell.length_a   1.000
_cell.length_b   1.000
_cell.length_c   1.000
_cell.angle_alpha   90.00
_cell.angle_beta   90.00
_cell.angle_gamma   90.00
#
_symmetry.space_group_name_H-M   'P 1'
#
loop_
_entity.id
_entity.type
_entity.pdbx_description
1 polymer ?
#
loop_
_entity_poly.entity_id
_entity_poly.type
_entity_poly.pdbx_seq_one_letter_code
_entity_poly.pdbx_strand_id
1 'polypeptide(L)'
;MVKIVHKKVLNPSVTLLEVEAPLIAKKAKAGQFIILRLDEQGERIPLTIADYDREKGTVTIIFQKVGLTTELLAELNEGDSIRDFVGPLGLPTELPEGAKRVCVVGGGVGCAIAYPQAKTCHAEGLEVDVICLLYTSDAADERSSVD
;
A
#
# COMPACT_ATOMS: atom_id res chain seq x y z
N MET A 1 -4.20 0.60 -18.80
CA MET A 1 -5.42 0.87 -18.00
C MET A 1 -5.70 -0.31 -17.10
N VAL A 2 -5.94 -0.05 -15.82
CA VAL A 2 -6.27 -1.12 -14.88
C VAL A 2 -7.63 -0.86 -14.25
N LYS A 3 -8.33 -1.94 -13.94
CA LYS A 3 -9.68 -1.87 -13.39
C LYS A 3 -9.66 -2.03 -11.87
N ILE A 4 -10.45 -1.22 -11.18
CA ILE A 4 -10.64 -1.35 -9.74
C ILE A 4 -11.62 -2.49 -9.49
N VAL A 5 -11.20 -3.50 -8.76
CA VAL A 5 -12.01 -4.69 -8.47
C VAL A 5 -12.55 -4.72 -7.04
N HIS A 6 -11.95 -3.96 -6.14
CA HIS A 6 -12.42 -3.83 -4.77
C HIS A 6 -12.07 -2.47 -4.19
N LYS A 7 -12.97 -1.91 -3.41
CA LYS A 7 -12.77 -0.63 -2.72
C LYS A 7 -13.24 -0.75 -1.28
N LYS A 8 -12.44 -0.24 -0.36
CA LYS A 8 -12.81 -0.15 1.04
C LYS A 8 -12.36 1.19 1.61
N VAL A 9 -13.30 1.94 2.15
CA VAL A 9 -13.00 3.18 2.87
C VAL A 9 -12.64 2.79 4.30
N LEU A 10 -11.36 2.96 4.65
CA LEU A 10 -10.86 2.56 5.96
C LEU A 10 -11.20 3.59 7.04
N ASN A 11 -11.12 4.87 6.68
CA ASN A 11 -11.59 5.98 7.51
C ASN A 11 -11.84 7.18 6.59
N PRO A 12 -12.32 8.33 7.08
CA PRO A 12 -12.65 9.46 6.22
C PRO A 12 -11.51 9.97 5.32
N SER A 13 -10.26 9.73 5.69
CA SER A 13 -9.11 10.20 4.94
C SER A 13 -8.29 9.10 4.25
N VAL A 14 -8.57 7.83 4.52
CA VAL A 14 -7.77 6.71 4.01
C VAL A 14 -8.65 5.70 3.27
N THR A 15 -8.23 5.35 2.07
CA THR A 15 -8.97 4.41 1.21
C THR A 15 -8.05 3.30 0.74
N LEU A 16 -8.61 2.10 0.64
CA LEU A 16 -7.96 0.91 0.08
C LEU A 16 -8.61 0.61 -1.28
N LEU A 17 -7.78 0.39 -2.29
CA LEU A 17 -8.21 -0.07 -3.60
C LEU A 17 -7.43 -1.31 -4.00
N GLU A 18 -8.14 -2.32 -4.51
CA GLU A 18 -7.50 -3.44 -5.20
C GLU A 18 -7.75 -3.26 -6.68
N VAL A 19 -6.69 -3.34 -7.46
CA VAL A 19 -6.77 -3.20 -8.92
C VAL A 19 -6.31 -4.48 -9.59
N GLU A 20 -6.89 -4.75 -10.75
CA GLU A 20 -6.51 -5.89 -11.56
C GLU A 20 -5.27 -5.52 -12.39
N ALA A 21 -4.13 -6.04 -11.98
CA ALA A 21 -2.83 -5.79 -12.60
C ALA A 21 -1.97 -7.06 -12.51
N PRO A 22 -2.30 -8.10 -13.28
CA PRO A 22 -1.67 -9.41 -13.12
C PRO A 22 -0.17 -9.42 -13.37
N LEU A 23 0.32 -8.62 -14.31
CA LEU A 23 1.76 -8.57 -14.60
C LEU A 23 2.55 -7.93 -13.45
N ILE A 24 1.96 -6.92 -12.80
CA ILE A 24 2.57 -6.28 -11.64
C ILE A 24 2.50 -7.20 -10.43
N ALA A 25 1.34 -7.80 -10.20
CA ALA A 25 1.14 -8.74 -9.09
C ALA A 25 2.13 -9.91 -9.15
N LYS A 26 2.41 -10.40 -10.33
CA LYS A 26 3.34 -11.52 -10.55
C LYS A 26 4.76 -11.19 -10.09
N LYS A 27 5.19 -9.94 -10.27
CA LYS A 27 6.57 -9.51 -10.02
C LYS A 27 6.74 -8.72 -8.74
N ALA A 28 5.67 -8.26 -8.13
CA ALA A 28 5.72 -7.38 -6.96
C ALA A 28 6.41 -8.05 -5.76
N LYS A 29 7.18 -7.25 -5.04
CA LYS A 29 7.83 -7.64 -3.79
C LYS A 29 7.67 -6.53 -2.76
N ALA A 30 7.73 -6.88 -1.49
CA ALA A 30 7.63 -5.92 -0.41
C ALA A 30 8.67 -4.81 -0.53
N GLY A 31 8.28 -3.59 -0.29
CA GLY A 31 9.14 -2.41 -0.39
C GLY A 31 9.08 -1.69 -1.73
N GLN A 32 8.42 -2.27 -2.71
CA GLN A 32 8.26 -1.65 -4.01
C GLN A 32 7.02 -0.75 -4.10
N PHE A 33 6.96 0.06 -5.13
CA PHE A 33 5.87 1.00 -5.35
C PHE A 33 5.38 0.96 -6.80
N ILE A 34 4.28 1.62 -7.05
CA ILE A 34 3.75 1.85 -8.39
C ILE A 34 3.64 3.35 -8.62
N ILE A 35 3.55 3.74 -9.88
CA ILE A 35 3.19 5.10 -10.27
C ILE A 35 1.87 5.02 -11.03
N LEU A 36 0.91 5.84 -10.64
CA LEU A 36 -0.37 5.90 -11.32
C LEU A 36 -0.69 7.30 -11.83
N ARG A 37 -1.56 7.34 -12.81
CA ARG A 37 -2.13 8.56 -13.37
C ARG A 37 -3.58 8.27 -13.72
N LEU A 38 -4.49 9.15 -13.32
CA LEU A 38 -5.93 8.93 -13.48
C LEU A 38 -6.41 9.13 -14.91
N ASP A 39 -5.90 10.18 -15.58
CA ASP A 39 -6.27 10.54 -16.95
C ASP A 39 -5.12 11.28 -17.64
N GLU A 40 -5.36 11.74 -18.87
CA GLU A 40 -4.33 12.41 -19.67
C GLU A 40 -3.80 13.72 -19.06
N GLN A 41 -4.61 14.36 -18.26
CA GLN A 41 -4.27 15.63 -17.64
C GLN A 41 -3.85 15.48 -16.17
N GLY A 42 -4.00 14.28 -15.64
CA GLY A 42 -3.63 14.00 -14.27
C GLY A 42 -2.12 13.92 -14.07
N GLU A 43 -1.69 14.24 -12.86
CA GLU A 43 -0.30 14.05 -12.48
C GLU A 43 -0.01 12.59 -12.20
N ARG A 44 1.25 12.24 -12.30
CA ARG A 44 1.74 10.90 -11.91
C ARG A 44 2.12 10.94 -10.44
N ILE A 45 1.55 10.03 -9.66
CA ILE A 45 1.88 9.92 -8.25
C ILE A 45 2.39 8.54 -7.90
N PRO A 46 3.41 8.43 -7.03
CA PRO A 46 3.90 7.16 -6.54
C PRO A 46 3.10 6.71 -5.33
N LEU A 47 2.78 5.43 -5.26
CA LEU A 47 2.16 4.83 -4.09
C LEU A 47 2.80 3.48 -3.81
N THR A 48 3.06 3.21 -2.55
CA THR A 48 3.63 1.94 -2.14
C THR A 48 2.62 0.81 -2.35
N ILE A 49 3.11 -0.34 -2.81
CA ILE A 49 2.31 -1.55 -2.91
C ILE A 49 2.04 -2.05 -1.49
N ALA A 50 0.77 -2.03 -1.08
CA ALA A 50 0.38 -2.48 0.25
C ALA A 50 0.21 -4.00 0.33
N ASP A 51 -0.23 -4.61 -0.75
CA ASP A 51 -0.38 -6.05 -0.85
C ASP A 51 -0.51 -6.47 -2.32
N TYR A 52 -0.39 -7.73 -2.59
CA TYR A 52 -0.58 -8.28 -3.93
C TYR A 52 -1.03 -9.73 -3.81
N ASP A 53 -1.80 -10.19 -4.79
CA ASP A 53 -2.27 -11.56 -4.87
C ASP A 53 -1.93 -12.07 -6.27
N ARG A 54 -0.98 -12.99 -6.33
CA ARG A 54 -0.50 -13.52 -7.62
C ARG A 54 -1.53 -14.41 -8.31
N GLU A 55 -2.37 -15.08 -7.54
CA GLU A 55 -3.40 -15.95 -8.09
C GLU A 55 -4.56 -15.15 -8.69
N LYS A 56 -5.01 -14.12 -7.97
CA LYS A 56 -6.07 -13.24 -8.46
C LYS A 56 -5.56 -12.22 -9.46
N GLY A 57 -4.25 -11.97 -9.49
CA GLY A 57 -3.66 -10.94 -10.33
C GLY A 57 -4.02 -9.53 -9.88
N THR A 58 -4.11 -9.31 -8.57
CA THR A 58 -4.48 -8.02 -8.00
C THR A 58 -3.34 -7.38 -7.23
N VAL A 59 -3.36 -6.05 -7.21
CA VAL A 59 -2.44 -5.24 -6.42
C VAL A 59 -3.28 -4.31 -5.55
N THR A 60 -2.91 -4.23 -4.29
CA THR A 60 -3.60 -3.39 -3.31
C THR A 60 -2.79 -2.14 -3.04
N ILE A 61 -3.45 -0.99 -3.09
CA ILE A 61 -2.89 0.29 -2.68
C ILE A 61 -3.76 0.88 -1.57
N ILE A 62 -3.10 1.49 -0.61
CA ILE A 62 -3.77 2.21 0.49
C ILE A 62 -3.20 3.61 0.49
N PHE A 63 -4.05 4.60 0.44
CA PHE A 63 -3.60 5.98 0.33
C PHE A 63 -4.45 6.92 1.17
N GLN A 64 -3.83 8.01 1.54
CA GLN A 64 -4.47 9.09 2.28
C GLN A 64 -4.81 10.22 1.31
N LYS A 65 -5.97 10.83 1.50
CA LYS A 65 -6.39 12.00 0.71
C LYS A 65 -5.59 13.21 1.17
N VAL A 66 -4.53 13.53 0.43
CA VAL A 66 -3.61 14.63 0.79
C VAL A 66 -3.49 15.69 -0.30
N GLY A 67 -4.15 15.53 -1.43
CA GLY A 67 -4.14 16.47 -2.53
C GLY A 67 -5.16 16.09 -3.57
N LEU A 68 -5.24 16.88 -4.65
CA LEU A 68 -6.27 16.70 -5.67
C LEU A 68 -6.30 15.29 -6.26
N THR A 69 -5.15 14.77 -6.65
CA THR A 69 -5.09 13.45 -7.28
C THR A 69 -5.58 12.34 -6.35
N THR A 70 -5.17 12.37 -5.09
CA THR A 70 -5.62 11.35 -4.12
C THR A 70 -7.09 11.51 -3.77
N GLU A 71 -7.62 12.73 -3.76
CA GLU A 71 -9.05 12.96 -3.58
C GLU A 71 -9.86 12.42 -4.75
N LEU A 72 -9.42 12.66 -5.99
CA LEU A 72 -10.07 12.13 -7.18
C LEU A 72 -9.99 10.61 -7.24
N LEU A 73 -8.85 10.05 -6.87
CA LEU A 73 -8.67 8.61 -6.78
C LEU A 73 -9.64 7.98 -5.79
N ALA A 74 -9.86 8.64 -4.66
CA ALA A 74 -10.78 8.17 -3.62
C ALA A 74 -12.25 8.21 -4.06
N GLU A 75 -12.58 9.01 -5.07
CA GLU A 75 -13.93 9.08 -5.62
C GLU A 75 -14.24 7.94 -6.59
N LEU A 76 -13.23 7.27 -7.11
CA LEU A 76 -13.43 6.13 -8.01
C LEU A 76 -14.05 4.96 -7.26
N ASN A 77 -14.80 4.16 -7.98
CA ASN A 77 -15.53 3.01 -7.44
C ASN A 77 -15.13 1.71 -8.13
N GLU A 78 -15.59 0.60 -7.58
CA GLU A 78 -15.42 -0.70 -8.21
C GLU A 78 -15.99 -0.65 -9.63
N GLY A 79 -15.23 -1.16 -10.58
CA GLY A 79 -15.57 -1.12 -11.99
C GLY A 79 -14.96 0.05 -12.75
N ASP A 80 -14.54 1.10 -12.05
CA ASP A 80 -13.83 2.22 -12.67
C ASP A 80 -12.40 1.81 -13.03
N SER A 81 -11.76 2.57 -13.90
CA SER A 81 -10.42 2.29 -14.37
C SER A 81 -9.47 3.43 -14.08
N ILE A 82 -8.20 3.09 -13.85
CA ILE A 82 -7.08 4.03 -13.71
C ILE A 82 -6.30 3.94 -15.03
N ARG A 83 -6.04 5.08 -15.64
CA ARG A 83 -5.42 5.13 -16.97
C ARG A 83 -4.04 4.51 -17.01
N ASP A 84 -3.11 4.99 -16.19
CA ASP A 84 -1.76 4.46 -16.13
C ASP A 84 -1.48 3.91 -14.75
N PHE A 85 -0.90 2.73 -14.72
CA PHE A 85 -0.54 2.02 -13.50
C PHE A 85 0.71 1.22 -13.80
N VAL A 86 1.85 1.76 -13.38
CA VAL A 86 3.16 1.26 -13.78
C VAL A 86 3.91 0.71 -12.59
N GLY A 87 4.46 -0.46 -12.76
CA GLY A 87 5.27 -1.10 -11.73
C GLY A 87 5.52 -2.57 -11.99
N PRO A 88 6.08 -3.28 -11.03
CA PRO A 88 6.60 -2.76 -9.76
C PRO A 88 7.88 -1.95 -9.96
N LEU A 89 8.05 -0.91 -9.15
CA LEU A 89 9.19 -0.02 -9.21
C LEU A 89 9.95 -0.03 -7.88
N GLY A 90 11.21 0.40 -7.93
CA GLY A 90 12.06 0.46 -6.76
C GLY A 90 12.69 -0.88 -6.42
N LEU A 91 13.58 -0.85 -5.43
CA LEU A 91 14.26 -2.03 -4.96
C LEU A 91 13.43 -2.70 -3.87
N PRO A 92 13.27 -4.03 -3.92
CA PRO A 92 12.60 -4.72 -2.83
C PRO A 92 13.43 -4.62 -1.55
N THR A 93 12.75 -4.73 -0.42
CA THR A 93 13.43 -4.72 0.88
C THR A 93 14.32 -5.95 1.00
N GLU A 94 15.59 -5.72 1.38
CA GLU A 94 16.56 -6.78 1.65
C GLU A 94 16.89 -6.79 3.13
N LEU A 95 16.93 -7.97 3.71
CA LEU A 95 17.33 -8.14 5.09
C LEU A 95 18.81 -8.51 5.17
N PRO A 96 19.50 -8.15 6.28
CA PRO A 96 20.85 -8.59 6.50
C PRO A 96 20.93 -10.12 6.49
N GLU A 97 22.03 -10.64 5.94
CA GLU A 97 22.27 -12.07 5.94
C GLU A 97 22.33 -12.59 7.38
N GLY A 98 21.65 -13.69 7.63
CA GLY A 98 21.59 -14.30 8.96
C GLY A 98 20.56 -13.70 9.90
N ALA A 99 19.75 -12.75 9.44
CA ALA A 99 18.67 -12.19 10.26
C ALA A 99 17.66 -13.27 10.63
N LYS A 100 17.31 -13.35 11.92
CA LYS A 100 16.37 -14.32 12.46
C LYS A 100 15.12 -13.67 13.02
N ARG A 101 15.20 -12.41 13.37
CA ARG A 101 14.14 -11.65 14.02
C ARG A 101 14.05 -10.25 13.42
N VAL A 102 12.84 -9.78 13.21
CA VAL A 102 12.56 -8.47 12.61
C VAL A 102 11.48 -7.78 13.42
N CYS A 103 11.66 -6.50 13.65
CA CYS A 103 10.61 -5.65 14.21
C CYS A 103 10.21 -4.63 13.14
N VAL A 104 8.93 -4.63 12.78
CA VAL A 104 8.38 -3.73 11.78
C VAL A 104 7.53 -2.66 12.48
N VAL A 105 7.87 -1.40 12.26
CA VAL A 105 7.20 -0.28 12.91
C VAL A 105 6.52 0.59 11.86
N GLY A 106 5.23 0.81 12.02
CA GLY A 106 4.46 1.67 11.14
C GLY A 106 3.67 2.71 11.93
N GLY A 107 3.53 3.90 11.38
CA GLY A 107 2.74 4.97 11.99
C GLY A 107 1.70 5.51 11.02
N GLY A 108 0.45 5.64 11.44
CA GLY A 108 -0.63 6.13 10.60
C GLY A 108 -0.77 5.29 9.32
N VAL A 109 -0.80 5.95 8.16
CA VAL A 109 -0.87 5.26 6.86
C VAL A 109 0.41 4.45 6.57
N GLY A 110 1.49 4.72 7.30
CA GLY A 110 2.73 3.93 7.20
C GLY A 110 2.56 2.48 7.58
N CYS A 111 1.50 2.12 8.32
CA CYS A 111 1.18 0.73 8.60
C CYS A 111 0.89 -0.05 7.31
N ALA A 112 0.33 0.60 6.30
CA ALA A 112 0.09 0.00 5.00
C ALA A 112 1.39 -0.33 4.27
N ILE A 113 2.43 0.49 4.46
CA ILE A 113 3.78 0.26 3.92
C ILE A 113 4.48 -0.86 4.69
N ALA A 114 4.26 -0.91 6.00
CA ALA A 114 4.88 -1.89 6.88
C ALA A 114 4.31 -3.30 6.71
N TYR A 115 3.03 -3.41 6.37
CA TYR A 115 2.34 -4.70 6.26
C TYR A 115 3.01 -5.69 5.29
N PRO A 116 3.32 -5.33 4.03
CA PRO A 116 3.95 -6.28 3.12
C PRO A 116 5.35 -6.70 3.58
N GLN A 117 6.05 -5.84 4.30
CA GLN A 117 7.35 -6.18 4.90
C GLN A 117 7.20 -7.27 5.94
N ALA A 118 6.25 -7.09 6.87
CA ALA A 118 5.98 -8.07 7.92
C ALA A 118 5.54 -9.40 7.33
N LYS A 119 4.64 -9.35 6.35
CA LYS A 119 4.12 -10.54 5.68
C LYS A 119 5.23 -11.34 5.00
N THR A 120 6.13 -10.66 4.28
CA THR A 120 7.25 -11.31 3.61
C THR A 120 8.22 -11.93 4.61
N CYS A 121 8.58 -11.20 5.67
CA CYS A 121 9.47 -11.72 6.70
C CYS A 121 8.88 -12.96 7.39
N HIS A 122 7.60 -12.91 7.68
CA HIS A 122 6.91 -14.05 8.30
C HIS A 122 6.92 -15.28 7.37
N ALA A 123 6.66 -15.07 6.07
CA ALA A 123 6.67 -16.14 5.08
C ALA A 123 8.06 -16.76 4.91
N GLU A 124 9.13 -16.01 5.14
CA GLU A 124 10.51 -16.48 5.08
C GLU A 124 10.94 -17.20 6.36
N GLY A 125 10.05 -17.32 7.33
CA GLY A 125 10.32 -18.05 8.57
C GLY A 125 11.00 -17.23 9.66
N LEU A 126 11.06 -15.91 9.51
CA LEU A 126 11.60 -15.05 10.55
C LEU A 126 10.59 -14.84 11.68
N GLU A 127 11.10 -14.56 12.85
CA GLU A 127 10.29 -14.12 13.98
C GLU A 127 9.99 -12.64 13.77
N VAL A 128 8.69 -12.28 13.67
CA VAL A 128 8.27 -10.92 13.33
C VAL A 128 7.45 -10.30 14.45
N ASP A 129 7.87 -9.12 14.88
CA ASP A 129 7.11 -8.26 15.78
C ASP A 129 6.63 -7.06 14.97
N VAL A 130 5.39 -6.66 15.14
CA VAL A 130 4.83 -5.50 14.44
C VAL A 130 4.30 -4.50 15.46
N ILE A 131 4.73 -3.27 15.31
CA ILE A 131 4.26 -2.15 16.13
C ILE A 131 3.59 -1.15 15.21
N CYS A 132 2.29 -0.91 15.42
CA CYS A 132 1.54 0.08 14.67
C CYS A 132 1.08 1.18 15.61
N LEU A 133 1.40 2.42 15.24
CA LEU A 133 0.97 3.61 15.97
C LEU A 133 -0.22 4.21 15.23
N LEU A 134 -1.35 4.30 15.92
CA LEU A 134 -2.56 4.86 15.35
C LEU A 134 -2.71 6.31 15.81
N TYR A 135 -3.02 7.19 14.85
CA TYR A 135 -3.26 8.59 15.13
C TYR A 135 -4.68 8.95 14.74
N THR A 136 -5.30 9.80 15.53
CA THR A 136 -6.55 10.44 15.15
C THR A 136 -6.23 11.82 14.57
N SER A 137 -7.25 12.54 14.10
CA SER A 137 -7.10 13.88 13.60
C SER A 137 -6.56 14.87 14.64
N ASP A 138 -6.74 14.59 15.92
CA ASP A 138 -6.27 15.42 17.02
C ASP A 138 -4.95 14.89 17.56
N ALA A 139 -3.96 14.85 16.70
CA ALA A 139 -2.65 14.30 17.06
C ALA A 139 -2.01 14.97 18.27
N ALA A 140 -2.34 16.25 18.54
CA ALA A 140 -1.80 16.96 19.69
C ALA A 140 -2.26 16.36 21.02
N ASP A 141 -3.44 15.76 21.04
CA ASP A 141 -4.01 15.14 22.22
C ASP A 141 -3.78 13.64 22.28
N GLU A 142 -3.15 13.13 21.25
CA GLU A 142 -2.97 11.70 21.12
C GLU A 142 -1.97 11.13 22.12
N ARG A 143 -2.37 10.02 22.67
CA ARG A 143 -1.45 9.11 23.34
C ARG A 143 -1.29 7.95 22.39
N SER A 144 -0.12 7.80 21.85
CA SER A 144 0.16 6.71 20.93
C SER A 144 -0.22 5.38 21.56
N SER A 145 -1.07 4.64 20.85
CA SER A 145 -1.34 3.26 21.21
C SER A 145 -0.33 2.40 20.51
N VAL A 146 0.35 1.56 21.29
CA VAL A 146 1.32 0.61 20.74
C VAL A 146 0.73 -0.77 20.86
N ASP A 147 0.46 -1.38 19.72
CA ASP A 147 -0.11 -2.72 19.64
C ASP A 147 0.85 -3.67 18.97
#